data_5cfdfe717a582e40a9b7608df4cccb9c
#
_entry.id   5cfdfe717a582e40a9b7608df4cccb9c
#
_cell.length_a   1.000
_cell.length_b   1.000
_cell.length_c   1.000
_cell.angle_alpha   90.00
_cell.angle_beta   90.00
_cell.angle_gamma   90.00
#
_symmetry.space_group_name_H-M   'P 1'
#
loop_
_entity.id
_entity.type
_entity.pdbx_description
1 polymer ?
#
loop_
_entity_poly.entity_id
_entity_poly.type
_entity_poly.pdbx_seq_one_letter_code
_entity_poly.pdbx_strand_id
1 'polypeptide(L)'
;MKRGKRRFGVSIPYVLANTLDELASKLGMNRSSLIEKALRDFLQDHIHYLTPHQCQGIMILMGKYERSALLPIIEKYKDIIHSYIHTHLNNMCIEIIMVSGNSTKISLLHSVLERNLKGCRIKYIPIGYELDRRV
;
A
#
# COMPACT_ATOMS: atom_id res chain seq x y z
N MET A 1 -18.83 -21.20 2.91
CA MET A 1 -17.75 -20.45 3.62
C MET A 1 -17.91 -20.65 5.12
N LYS A 2 -16.87 -21.12 5.80
CA LYS A 2 -16.92 -21.25 7.27
C LYS A 2 -17.01 -19.87 7.90
N ARG A 3 -18.11 -19.58 8.61
CA ARG A 3 -18.23 -18.38 9.44
C ARG A 3 -17.60 -18.68 10.80
N GLY A 4 -16.65 -17.86 11.24
CA GLY A 4 -16.01 -18.00 12.55
C GLY A 4 -14.57 -17.51 12.55
N LYS A 5 -13.98 -17.49 13.75
CA LYS A 5 -12.59 -17.07 13.93
C LYS A 5 -11.66 -18.28 13.87
N ARG A 6 -10.57 -18.14 13.14
CA ARG A 6 -9.48 -19.11 13.10
C ARG A 6 -8.32 -18.58 13.94
N ARG A 7 -7.77 -19.40 14.80
CA ARG A 7 -6.57 -19.07 15.58
C ARG A 7 -5.33 -19.53 14.86
N PHE A 8 -4.31 -18.68 14.83
CA PHE A 8 -2.96 -19.03 14.41
C PHE A 8 -1.96 -18.14 15.14
N GLY A 9 -0.71 -18.59 15.25
CA GLY A 9 0.35 -17.87 15.91
C GLY A 9 1.36 -17.30 14.91
N VAL A 10 1.97 -16.18 15.27
CA VAL A 10 3.04 -15.54 14.48
C VAL A 10 4.06 -14.96 15.46
N SER A 11 5.34 -15.08 15.11
CA SER A 11 6.43 -14.45 15.84
C SER A 11 6.78 -13.12 15.21
N ILE A 12 6.81 -12.07 16.01
CA ILE A 12 7.14 -10.72 15.57
C ILE A 12 8.24 -10.13 16.46
N PRO A 13 9.01 -9.15 15.96
CA PRO A 13 10.02 -8.47 16.78
C PRO A 13 9.44 -7.88 18.06
N TYR A 14 10.23 -7.94 19.13
CA TYR A 14 9.79 -7.48 20.45
C TYR A 14 9.33 -6.01 20.46
N VAL A 15 10.09 -5.15 19.77
CA VAL A 15 9.75 -3.72 19.65
C VAL A 15 8.39 -3.53 18.98
N LEU A 16 8.12 -4.29 17.93
CA LEU A 16 6.83 -4.23 17.22
C LEU A 16 5.67 -4.67 18.11
N ALA A 17 5.86 -5.76 18.88
CA ALA A 17 4.86 -6.26 19.82
C ALA A 17 4.54 -5.22 20.91
N ASN A 18 5.56 -4.60 21.49
CA ASN A 18 5.39 -3.57 22.51
C ASN A 18 4.67 -2.34 21.97
N THR A 19 5.04 -1.88 20.77
CA THR A 19 4.39 -0.75 20.10
C THR A 19 2.91 -1.05 19.82
N LEU A 20 2.62 -2.28 19.39
CA LEU A 20 1.25 -2.73 19.18
C LEU A 20 0.41 -2.66 20.45
N ASP A 21 0.96 -3.16 21.56
CA ASP A 21 0.27 -3.17 22.87
C ASP A 21 0.03 -1.74 23.38
N GLU A 22 1.00 -0.86 23.24
CA GLU A 22 0.89 0.55 23.62
C GLU A 22 -0.19 1.25 22.79
N LEU A 23 -0.19 1.04 21.48
CA LEU A 23 -1.20 1.63 20.59
C LEU A 23 -2.60 1.09 20.89
N ALA A 24 -2.73 -0.20 21.11
CA ALA A 24 -4.01 -0.82 21.49
C ALA A 24 -4.58 -0.18 22.74
N SER A 25 -3.73 0.00 23.76
CA SER A 25 -4.11 0.66 25.01
C SER A 25 -4.62 2.08 24.77
N LYS A 26 -3.90 2.88 23.99
CA LYS A 26 -4.30 4.26 23.66
C LYS A 26 -5.60 4.35 22.88
N LEU A 27 -5.87 3.37 22.02
CA LEU A 27 -7.09 3.32 21.20
C LEU A 27 -8.27 2.67 21.93
N GLY A 28 -8.08 2.19 23.17
CA GLY A 28 -9.12 1.47 23.90
C GLY A 28 -9.52 0.14 23.24
N MET A 29 -8.58 -0.50 22.55
CA MET A 29 -8.78 -1.76 21.84
C MET A 29 -7.97 -2.87 22.50
N ASN A 30 -8.45 -4.12 22.42
CA ASN A 30 -7.60 -5.25 22.76
C ASN A 30 -6.66 -5.59 21.59
N ARG A 31 -5.59 -6.34 21.89
CA ARG A 31 -4.57 -6.71 20.90
C ARG A 31 -5.16 -7.40 19.67
N SER A 32 -6.05 -8.36 19.87
CA SER A 32 -6.66 -9.12 18.76
C SER A 32 -7.47 -8.24 17.83
N SER A 33 -8.23 -7.30 18.36
CA SER A 33 -9.03 -6.37 17.56
C SER A 33 -8.16 -5.41 16.76
N LEU A 34 -7.06 -4.93 17.34
CA LEU A 34 -6.12 -4.06 16.63
C LEU A 34 -5.40 -4.80 15.50
N ILE A 35 -4.96 -6.04 15.77
CA ILE A 35 -4.34 -6.89 14.75
C ILE A 35 -5.33 -7.20 13.62
N GLU A 36 -6.58 -7.55 13.96
CA GLU A 36 -7.61 -7.81 12.94
C GLU A 36 -7.83 -6.57 12.07
N LYS A 37 -7.92 -5.38 12.67
CA LYS A 37 -8.06 -4.13 11.93
C LYS A 37 -6.87 -3.87 11.02
N ALA A 38 -5.65 -4.00 11.53
CA ALA A 38 -4.43 -3.77 10.77
C ALA A 38 -4.31 -4.74 9.58
N LEU A 39 -4.62 -6.02 9.79
CA LEU A 39 -4.63 -7.03 8.73
C LEU A 39 -5.70 -6.73 7.68
N ARG A 40 -6.90 -6.36 8.10
CA ARG A 40 -7.99 -6.02 7.20
C ARG A 40 -7.62 -4.83 6.33
N ASP A 41 -7.11 -3.76 6.92
CA ASP A 41 -6.69 -2.55 6.20
C ASP A 41 -5.57 -2.87 5.19
N PHE A 42 -4.56 -3.63 5.60
CA PHE A 42 -3.46 -4.02 4.71
C PHE A 42 -3.94 -4.92 3.55
N LEU A 43 -4.74 -5.92 3.87
CA LEU A 43 -5.23 -6.85 2.86
C LEU A 43 -6.17 -6.17 1.86
N GLN A 44 -7.03 -5.27 2.30
CA GLN A 44 -7.89 -4.49 1.40
C GLN A 44 -7.08 -3.72 0.36
N ASP A 45 -5.97 -3.12 0.77
CA ASP A 45 -5.12 -2.35 -0.13
C ASP A 45 -4.34 -3.22 -1.14
N HIS A 46 -4.15 -4.51 -0.85
CA HIS A 46 -3.25 -5.39 -1.62
C HIS A 46 -3.93 -6.59 -2.27
N ILE A 47 -5.14 -6.95 -1.84
CA ILE A 47 -5.81 -8.17 -2.33
C ILE A 47 -6.14 -8.13 -3.82
N HIS A 48 -6.27 -6.94 -4.40
CA HIS A 48 -6.51 -6.78 -5.83
C HIS A 48 -5.38 -7.36 -6.71
N TYR A 49 -4.18 -7.56 -6.14
CA TYR A 49 -3.07 -8.19 -6.86
C TYR A 49 -3.23 -9.70 -7.01
N LEU A 50 -4.13 -10.33 -6.26
CA LEU A 50 -4.35 -11.77 -6.33
C LEU A 50 -5.12 -12.21 -7.56
N THR A 51 -5.96 -11.33 -8.12
CA THR A 51 -6.80 -11.65 -9.27
C THR A 51 -6.73 -10.50 -10.28
N PRO A 52 -6.30 -10.75 -11.52
CA PRO A 52 -6.26 -9.71 -12.54
C PRO A 52 -7.65 -9.11 -12.80
N HIS A 53 -7.73 -7.79 -12.79
CA HIS A 53 -8.95 -7.03 -13.04
C HIS A 53 -8.60 -5.60 -13.43
N GLN A 54 -9.57 -4.86 -13.97
CA GLN A 54 -9.41 -3.42 -14.16
C GLN A 54 -9.48 -2.72 -12.81
N CYS A 55 -8.48 -1.91 -12.54
CA CYS A 55 -8.30 -1.26 -11.24
C CYS A 55 -7.98 0.22 -11.42
N GLN A 56 -8.43 1.02 -10.48
CA GLN A 56 -8.09 2.42 -10.37
C GLN A 56 -7.59 2.70 -8.96
N GLY A 57 -6.62 3.57 -8.83
CA GLY A 57 -6.08 3.89 -7.53
C GLY A 57 -5.13 5.07 -7.54
N ILE A 58 -4.63 5.35 -6.34
CA ILE A 58 -3.66 6.41 -6.08
C ILE A 58 -2.41 5.76 -5.53
N MET A 59 -1.27 6.04 -6.15
CA MET A 59 0.02 5.63 -5.65
C MET A 59 0.74 6.85 -5.08
N ILE A 60 1.15 6.77 -3.82
CA ILE A 60 1.82 7.86 -3.11
C ILE A 60 3.24 7.43 -2.83
N LEU A 61 4.20 8.26 -3.24
CA LEU A 61 5.62 8.08 -2.99
C LEU A 61 6.10 9.23 -2.11
N MET A 62 6.79 8.92 -1.02
CA MET A 62 7.34 9.93 -0.11
C MET A 62 8.76 9.54 0.27
N GLY A 63 9.69 10.47 0.10
CA GLY A 63 11.08 10.23 0.50
C GLY A 63 12.06 11.16 -0.16
N LYS A 64 13.33 10.81 0.01
CA LYS A 64 14.44 11.45 -0.70
C LYS A 64 14.97 10.46 -1.74
N TYR A 65 14.85 10.81 -2.99
CA TYR A 65 15.30 9.98 -4.10
C TYR A 65 15.68 10.87 -5.30
N GLU A 66 16.48 10.31 -6.18
CA GLU A 66 16.83 10.97 -7.42
C GLU A 66 15.67 10.92 -8.40
N ARG A 67 15.17 12.06 -8.77
CA ARG A 67 14.06 12.18 -9.71
C ARG A 67 14.38 11.58 -11.08
N SER A 68 15.65 11.59 -11.47
CA SER A 68 16.13 10.93 -12.68
C SER A 68 15.88 9.42 -12.70
N ALA A 69 15.77 8.76 -11.54
CA ALA A 69 15.40 7.36 -11.44
C ALA A 69 13.88 7.14 -11.63
N LEU A 70 13.07 8.12 -11.29
CA LEU A 70 11.61 8.04 -11.37
C LEU A 70 11.09 8.32 -12.79
N LEU A 71 11.58 9.34 -13.46
CA LEU A 71 11.03 9.80 -14.74
C LEU A 71 10.97 8.73 -15.84
N PRO A 72 11.99 7.88 -16.02
CA PRO A 72 11.91 6.77 -16.99
C PRO A 72 10.81 5.76 -16.65
N ILE A 73 10.54 5.55 -15.36
CA ILE A 73 9.49 4.64 -14.91
C ILE A 73 8.12 5.23 -15.24
N ILE A 74 7.91 6.51 -14.97
CA ILE A 74 6.67 7.22 -15.33
C ILE A 74 6.42 7.12 -16.84
N GLU A 75 7.44 7.35 -17.66
CA GLU A 75 7.31 7.25 -19.12
C GLU A 75 6.97 5.83 -19.57
N LYS A 76 7.60 4.82 -18.99
CA LYS A 76 7.34 3.42 -19.33
C LYS A 76 5.91 2.99 -19.04
N TYR A 77 5.30 3.54 -17.99
CA TYR A 77 3.96 3.17 -17.53
C TYR A 77 2.89 4.24 -17.83
N LYS A 78 3.18 5.16 -18.75
CA LYS A 78 2.27 6.27 -19.06
C LYS A 78 0.89 5.86 -19.54
N ASP A 79 0.74 4.66 -20.08
CA ASP A 79 -0.53 4.13 -20.56
C ASP A 79 -1.52 3.82 -19.41
N ILE A 80 -1.02 3.59 -18.19
CA ILE A 80 -1.86 3.39 -17.01
C ILE A 80 -1.83 4.59 -16.06
N ILE A 81 -0.97 5.55 -16.27
CA ILE A 81 -0.89 6.76 -15.45
C ILE A 81 -1.83 7.81 -16.01
N HIS A 82 -2.89 8.11 -15.26
CA HIS A 82 -3.89 9.12 -15.62
C HIS A 82 -3.38 10.53 -15.34
N SER A 83 -2.79 10.74 -14.17
CA SER A 83 -2.25 12.03 -13.77
C SER A 83 -1.12 11.85 -12.75
N TYR A 84 -0.32 12.90 -12.63
CA TYR A 84 0.89 12.86 -11.83
C TYR A 84 1.15 14.25 -11.24
N ILE A 85 1.39 14.29 -9.93
CA ILE A 85 1.68 15.51 -9.18
C ILE A 85 2.98 15.30 -8.43
N HIS A 86 3.89 16.25 -8.58
CA HIS A 86 5.13 16.31 -7.82
C HIS A 86 5.12 17.53 -6.91
N THR A 87 5.46 17.35 -5.67
CA THR A 87 5.58 18.45 -4.69
C THR A 87 6.65 18.14 -3.65
N HIS A 88 6.99 19.13 -2.86
CA HIS A 88 7.93 18.99 -1.76
C HIS A 88 7.28 19.38 -0.44
N LEU A 89 7.65 18.69 0.60
CA LEU A 89 7.32 19.02 1.97
C LEU A 89 8.56 18.79 2.84
N ASN A 90 9.10 19.86 3.43
CA ASN A 90 10.28 19.79 4.31
C ASN A 90 11.44 18.96 3.73
N ASN A 91 11.90 19.29 2.54
CA ASN A 91 12.98 18.58 1.83
C ASN A 91 12.68 17.12 1.43
N MET A 92 11.44 16.70 1.56
CA MET A 92 10.98 15.40 1.03
C MET A 92 10.24 15.60 -0.28
N CYS A 93 10.54 14.74 -1.25
CA CYS A 93 9.74 14.64 -2.46
C CYS A 93 8.46 13.85 -2.16
N ILE A 94 7.34 14.35 -2.66
CA ILE A 94 6.05 13.66 -2.62
C ILE A 94 5.54 13.58 -4.05
N GLU A 95 5.27 12.35 -4.48
CA GLU A 95 4.65 12.07 -5.77
C GLU A 95 3.26 11.48 -5.53
N ILE A 96 2.28 12.00 -6.24
CA ILE A 96 0.93 11.46 -6.26
C ILE A 96 0.63 11.03 -7.69
N ILE A 97 0.48 9.73 -7.89
CA ILE A 97 0.27 9.13 -9.21
C ILE A 97 -1.11 8.50 -9.22
N MET A 98 -2.00 9.00 -10.07
CA MET A 98 -3.31 8.40 -10.28
C MET A 98 -3.19 7.39 -11.41
N VAL A 99 -3.54 6.14 -11.12
CA VAL A 99 -3.43 5.03 -12.07
C VAL A 99 -4.79 4.43 -12.39
N SER A 100 -4.93 3.98 -13.63
CA SER A 100 -6.11 3.27 -14.11
C SER A 100 -5.67 2.25 -15.16
N GLY A 101 -5.97 0.99 -14.94
CA GLY A 101 -5.60 -0.07 -15.86
C GLY A 101 -5.68 -1.45 -15.24
N ASN A 102 -5.05 -2.42 -15.89
CA ASN A 102 -5.00 -3.79 -15.38
C ASN A 102 -4.19 -3.85 -14.07
N SER A 103 -4.74 -4.52 -13.07
CA SER A 103 -4.10 -4.65 -11.75
C SER A 103 -2.71 -5.30 -11.83
N THR A 104 -2.48 -6.21 -12.77
CA THR A 104 -1.16 -6.81 -12.99
C THR A 104 -0.12 -5.75 -13.38
N LYS A 105 -0.47 -4.83 -14.28
CA LYS A 105 0.42 -3.77 -14.71
C LYS A 105 0.66 -2.74 -13.59
N ILE A 106 -0.36 -2.43 -12.81
CA ILE A 106 -0.24 -1.57 -11.62
C ILE A 106 0.69 -2.22 -10.59
N SER A 107 0.57 -3.53 -10.38
CA SER A 107 1.46 -4.29 -9.49
C SER A 107 2.92 -4.27 -9.97
N LEU A 108 3.14 -4.38 -11.28
CA LEU A 108 4.49 -4.26 -11.86
C LEU A 108 5.07 -2.87 -11.63
N LEU A 109 4.29 -1.82 -11.86
CA LEU A 109 4.70 -0.44 -11.57
C LEU A 109 5.09 -0.29 -10.10
N HIS A 110 4.27 -0.77 -9.19
CA HIS A 110 4.54 -0.73 -7.74
C HIS A 110 5.87 -1.42 -7.40
N SER A 111 6.09 -2.63 -7.92
CA SER A 111 7.32 -3.39 -7.70
C SER A 111 8.56 -2.71 -8.27
N VAL A 112 8.46 -2.11 -9.45
CA VAL A 112 9.57 -1.40 -10.10
C VAL A 112 9.94 -0.15 -9.29
N LEU A 113 8.94 0.58 -8.80
CA LEU A 113 9.18 1.76 -7.95
C LEU A 113 9.87 1.36 -6.64
N GLU A 114 9.41 0.32 -5.98
CA GLU A 114 10.04 -0.15 -4.73
C GLU A 114 11.50 -0.60 -4.93
N ARG A 115 11.80 -1.25 -6.03
CA ARG A 115 13.17 -1.71 -6.33
C ARG A 115 14.13 -0.58 -6.69
N ASN A 116 13.64 0.48 -7.33
CA ASN A 116 14.49 1.55 -7.88
C ASN A 116 14.55 2.81 -7.00
N LEU A 117 13.59 2.99 -6.12
CA LEU A 117 13.50 4.16 -5.24
C LEU A 117 13.68 3.75 -3.77
N LYS A 118 14.86 3.28 -3.44
CA LYS A 118 15.21 2.88 -2.07
C LYS A 118 15.16 4.08 -1.12
N GLY A 119 14.65 3.86 0.08
CA GLY A 119 14.43 4.91 1.06
C GLY A 119 13.14 5.71 0.84
N CYS A 120 12.39 5.39 -0.19
CA CYS A 120 11.09 5.97 -0.48
C CYS A 120 9.99 5.09 0.11
N ARG A 121 9.03 5.72 0.79
CA ARG A 121 7.81 5.04 1.24
C ARG A 121 6.80 5.09 0.10
N ILE A 122 6.33 3.92 -0.31
CA ILE A 122 5.36 3.80 -1.39
C ILE A 122 4.11 3.13 -0.86
N LYS A 123 2.95 3.76 -1.12
CA LYS A 123 1.66 3.19 -0.77
C LYS A 123 0.73 3.27 -1.98
N TYR A 124 0.04 2.17 -2.26
CA TYR A 124 -1.03 2.13 -3.24
C TYR A 124 -2.37 2.03 -2.53
N ILE A 125 -3.30 2.91 -2.90
CA ILE A 125 -4.66 2.94 -2.36
C ILE A 125 -5.62 2.72 -3.53
N PRO A 126 -6.23 1.53 -3.65
CA PRO A 126 -7.23 1.28 -4.67
C PRO A 126 -8.51 2.08 -4.38
N ILE A 127 -9.15 2.57 -5.44
CA ILE A 127 -10.41 3.31 -5.38
C ILE A 127 -11.42 2.75 -6.37
N GLY A 128 -12.71 2.97 -6.10
CA GLY A 128 -13.78 2.69 -7.06
C GLY A 128 -14.06 1.21 -7.31
N TYR A 129 -13.70 0.32 -6.39
CA TYR A 129 -14.07 -1.09 -6.47
C TYR A 129 -14.87 -1.51 -5.22
N GLU A 130 -15.69 -2.53 -5.39
CA GLU A 130 -16.37 -3.14 -4.26
C GLU A 130 -15.35 -3.80 -3.33
N LEU A 131 -15.52 -3.63 -2.04
CA LEU A 131 -14.69 -4.30 -1.04
C LEU A 131 -14.72 -5.80 -1.27
N ASP A 132 -13.54 -6.41 -1.42
CA ASP A 132 -13.46 -7.85 -1.57
C ASP A 132 -14.03 -8.54 -0.32
N ARG A 133 -15.01 -9.42 -0.53
CA ARG A 133 -15.68 -10.13 0.57
C ARG A 133 -14.76 -11.07 1.36
N ARG A 134 -13.52 -11.24 0.92
CA ARG A 134 -12.50 -12.04 1.62
C ARG A 134 -11.85 -11.28 2.78
N VAL A 135 -12.08 -9.99 2.91
CA VAL A 135 -11.52 -9.15 3.96
C VAL A 135 -12.55 -8.32 4.72
#